data_05ea4afde4cf846cd9b7e5a0458ba434
#
_entry.id   05ea4afde4cf846cd9b7e5a0458ba434
#
_cell.length_a   1.000
_cell.length_b   1.000
_cell.length_c   1.000
_cell.angle_alpha   90.00
_cell.angle_beta   90.00
_cell.angle_gamma   90.00
#
_symmetry.space_group_name_H-M   'P 1'
#
loop_
_entity.id
_entity.type
_entity.pdbx_description
1 polymer ?
#
loop_
_entity_poly.entity_id
_entity_poly.type
_entity_poly.pdbx_seq_one_letter_code
_entity_poly.pdbx_strand_id
1 'polypeptide(L)'
;EQRCNTFYIRAANCGSRYENFRQLKEWKGIELGYEKCDVTSISMDSLIEGKSYRLVVQRSPLKDKDGKQQTDMFGVIYTYRCILTNDWVSTEKDIITFYNERGASEKNFDIQNNDFGWSHLLFSFMAENMVFMMVTAMLKNQLIFLEKK
;
A
#
# COMPACT_ATOMS: atom_id res chain seq x y z
N GLU A 1 -4.26 -7.96 26.40
CA GLU A 1 -4.50 -7.82 24.93
C GLU A 1 -4.48 -6.34 24.57
N GLN A 2 -3.35 -5.85 24.04
CA GLN A 2 -3.32 -4.53 23.41
C GLN A 2 -4.14 -4.61 22.13
N ARG A 3 -5.35 -4.07 22.14
CA ARG A 3 -6.13 -3.86 20.92
C ARG A 3 -5.41 -2.85 20.05
N CYS A 4 -5.11 -3.21 18.83
CA CYS A 4 -4.57 -2.29 17.85
C CYS A 4 -5.61 -1.18 17.60
N ASN A 5 -5.34 0.03 18.10
CA ASN A 5 -6.30 1.14 18.02
C ASN A 5 -6.22 1.89 16.68
N THR A 6 -5.20 1.61 15.86
CA THR A 6 -4.95 2.31 14.60
C THR A 6 -5.08 1.33 13.43
N PHE A 7 -5.72 1.77 12.35
CA PHE A 7 -5.88 0.98 11.14
C PHE A 7 -5.51 1.79 9.89
N TYR A 8 -5.09 1.10 8.85
CA TYR A 8 -4.79 1.65 7.53
C TYR A 8 -5.41 0.75 6.48
N ILE A 9 -6.39 1.26 5.73
CA ILE A 9 -7.16 0.50 4.75
C ILE A 9 -7.07 1.21 3.40
N ARG A 10 -6.66 0.49 2.35
CA ARG A 10 -6.73 1.02 1.00
C ARG A 10 -8.19 1.16 0.58
N ALA A 11 -8.62 2.37 0.31
CA ALA A 11 -9.92 2.62 -0.27
C ALA A 11 -9.85 2.32 -1.78
N ALA A 12 -10.32 1.12 -2.17
CA ALA A 12 -10.45 0.75 -3.57
C ALA A 12 -11.64 1.50 -4.20
N ASN A 13 -11.58 1.70 -5.52
CA ASN A 13 -12.70 2.26 -6.32
C ASN A 13 -13.20 3.65 -5.87
N CYS A 14 -12.27 4.56 -5.61
CA CYS A 14 -12.59 5.96 -5.35
C CYS A 14 -13.04 6.72 -6.61
N GLY A 15 -13.34 6.05 -7.73
CA GLY A 15 -13.66 6.67 -9.02
C GLY A 15 -14.79 7.68 -8.97
N SER A 16 -15.85 7.39 -8.19
CA SER A 16 -16.96 8.33 -7.97
C SER A 16 -16.56 9.62 -7.23
N ARG A 17 -15.38 9.65 -6.59
CA ARG A 17 -14.85 10.80 -5.84
C ARG A 17 -13.74 11.55 -6.58
N TYR A 18 -13.34 11.08 -7.77
CA TYR A 18 -12.26 11.73 -8.53
C TYR A 18 -12.59 13.18 -8.89
N GLU A 19 -13.86 13.46 -9.20
CA GLU A 19 -14.31 14.84 -9.44
C GLU A 19 -14.10 15.72 -8.21
N ASN A 20 -14.42 15.21 -7.01
CA ASN A 20 -14.20 15.93 -5.75
C ASN A 20 -12.69 16.14 -5.52
N PHE A 21 -11.84 15.14 -5.83
CA PHE A 21 -10.39 15.27 -5.67
C PHE A 21 -9.78 16.29 -6.64
N ARG A 22 -10.31 16.43 -7.85
CA ARG A 22 -9.88 17.45 -8.81
C ARG A 22 -10.13 18.87 -8.31
N GLN A 23 -11.15 19.08 -7.51
CA GLN A 23 -11.52 20.38 -6.94
C GLN A 23 -10.67 20.78 -5.73
N LEU A 24 -9.92 19.86 -5.14
CA LEU A 24 -9.05 20.14 -4.00
C LEU A 24 -7.90 21.05 -4.42
N LYS A 25 -7.72 22.13 -3.66
CA LYS A 25 -6.69 23.15 -3.96
C LYS A 25 -5.40 22.93 -3.18
N GLU A 26 -5.49 22.27 -2.02
CA GLU A 26 -4.36 22.10 -1.12
C GLU A 26 -3.69 20.74 -1.37
N TRP A 27 -2.59 20.78 -2.11
CA TRP A 27 -1.75 19.61 -2.36
C TRP A 27 -0.34 19.87 -1.87
N LYS A 28 0.22 18.90 -1.15
CA LYS A 28 1.58 18.93 -0.66
C LYS A 28 2.42 17.95 -1.49
N GLY A 29 3.44 18.44 -2.17
CA GLY A 29 4.40 17.59 -2.88
C GLY A 29 5.25 16.79 -1.88
N ILE A 30 5.32 15.48 -2.06
CA ILE A 30 6.20 14.59 -1.30
C ILE A 30 7.03 13.74 -2.25
N GLU A 31 8.19 13.32 -1.76
CA GLU A 31 9.07 12.37 -2.44
C GLU A 31 9.07 11.06 -1.67
N LEU A 32 8.53 10.02 -2.30
CA LEU A 32 8.67 8.63 -1.89
C LEU A 32 9.91 8.06 -2.57
N GLY A 33 10.53 7.03 -2.01
CA GLY A 33 11.78 6.50 -2.57
C GLY A 33 11.71 6.05 -4.04
N TYR A 34 10.52 5.88 -4.59
CA TYR A 34 10.26 5.38 -5.94
C TYR A 34 9.49 6.37 -6.85
N GLU A 35 8.82 7.38 -6.30
CA GLU A 35 8.08 8.38 -7.08
C GLU A 35 7.91 9.71 -6.34
N LYS A 36 7.75 10.79 -7.13
CA LYS A 36 7.27 12.09 -6.63
C LYS A 36 5.77 12.17 -6.86
N CYS A 37 5.04 12.52 -5.83
CA CYS A 37 3.59 12.62 -5.87
C CYS A 37 3.08 13.74 -4.98
N ASP A 38 1.84 14.15 -5.21
CA ASP A 38 1.15 15.10 -4.36
C ASP A 38 0.21 14.37 -3.42
N VAL A 39 0.11 14.85 -2.21
CA VAL A 39 -0.77 14.29 -1.17
C VAL A 39 -1.62 15.34 -0.50
N THR A 40 -2.77 14.92 -0.03
CA THR A 40 -3.65 15.72 0.82
C THR A 40 -4.41 14.81 1.78
N SER A 41 -4.99 15.39 2.82
CA SER A 41 -5.83 14.68 3.80
C SER A 41 -7.22 15.30 3.85
N ILE A 42 -8.24 14.47 3.88
CA ILE A 42 -9.65 14.88 3.95
C ILE A 42 -10.29 14.20 5.15
N SER A 43 -11.13 14.94 5.91
CA SER A 43 -11.97 14.36 6.93
C SER A 43 -13.16 13.63 6.32
N MET A 44 -13.46 12.45 6.85
CA MET A 44 -14.55 11.58 6.44
C MET A 44 -15.46 11.31 7.63
N ASP A 45 -16.44 12.19 7.84
CA ASP A 45 -17.35 12.16 8.99
C ASP A 45 -18.64 11.37 8.71
N SER A 46 -18.88 11.04 7.44
CA SER A 46 -20.12 10.39 6.98
C SER A 46 -20.09 8.86 6.97
N LEU A 47 -18.95 8.23 7.32
CA LEU A 47 -18.82 6.77 7.24
C LEU A 47 -19.51 6.06 8.40
N ILE A 48 -19.34 6.58 9.62
CA ILE A 48 -19.98 6.07 10.83
C ILE A 48 -20.41 7.27 11.66
N GLU A 49 -21.65 7.30 12.11
CA GLU A 49 -22.19 8.35 12.94
C GLU A 49 -21.35 8.56 14.22
N GLY A 50 -21.00 9.81 14.48
CA GLY A 50 -20.18 10.19 15.64
C GLY A 50 -18.70 9.85 15.57
N LYS A 51 -18.18 9.41 14.40
CA LYS A 51 -16.75 9.13 14.21
C LYS A 51 -16.21 9.84 12.98
N SER A 52 -15.04 10.46 13.14
CA SER A 52 -14.29 11.10 12.07
C SER A 52 -13.10 10.22 11.68
N TYR A 53 -12.93 10.00 10.39
CA TYR A 53 -11.80 9.28 9.81
C TYR A 53 -11.02 10.18 8.87
N ARG A 54 -9.74 9.91 8.72
CA ARG A 54 -8.85 10.60 7.81
C ARG A 54 -8.70 9.81 6.52
N LEU A 55 -8.99 10.43 5.39
CA LEU A 55 -8.68 9.89 4.08
C LEU A 55 -7.44 10.59 3.54
N VAL A 56 -6.33 9.86 3.47
CA VAL A 56 -5.10 10.31 2.83
C VAL A 56 -5.22 10.02 1.34
N VAL A 57 -5.17 11.07 0.53
CA VAL A 57 -5.27 10.98 -0.93
C VAL A 57 -3.90 11.28 -1.53
N GLN A 58 -3.36 10.34 -2.28
CA GLN A 58 -2.18 10.49 -3.11
C GLN A 58 -2.60 10.65 -4.56
N ARG A 59 -2.03 11.62 -5.28
CA ARG A 59 -2.16 11.71 -6.73
C ARG A 59 -0.80 11.65 -7.40
N SER A 60 -0.74 10.95 -8.50
CA SER A 60 0.45 10.87 -9.35
C SER A 60 0.04 11.11 -10.81
N PRO A 61 0.84 11.83 -11.61
CA PRO A 61 0.55 12.00 -13.03
C PRO A 61 0.48 10.63 -13.73
N LEU A 62 -0.57 10.44 -14.51
CA LEU A 62 -0.69 9.24 -15.34
C LEU A 62 0.36 9.30 -16.46
N LYS A 63 1.17 8.26 -16.57
CA LYS A 63 2.19 8.12 -17.61
C LYS A 63 1.77 7.04 -18.59
N ASP A 64 2.12 7.23 -19.86
CA ASP A 64 2.00 6.20 -20.89
C ASP A 64 3.13 5.16 -20.79
N LYS A 65 3.15 4.20 -21.72
CA LYS A 65 4.18 3.15 -21.78
C LYS A 65 5.60 3.71 -21.99
N ASP A 66 5.71 4.90 -22.57
CA ASP A 66 6.97 5.58 -22.85
C ASP A 66 7.39 6.55 -21.72
N GLY A 67 6.62 6.57 -20.61
CA GLY A 67 6.90 7.38 -19.44
C GLY A 67 6.49 8.86 -19.58
N LYS A 68 5.82 9.26 -20.66
CA LYS A 68 5.31 10.62 -20.86
C LYS A 68 4.01 10.83 -20.10
N GLN A 69 3.85 12.03 -19.55
CA GLN A 69 2.62 12.42 -18.88
C GLN A 69 1.47 12.49 -19.88
N GLN A 70 0.34 11.87 -19.50
CA GLN A 70 -0.89 12.00 -20.27
C GLN A 70 -1.60 13.30 -19.90
N THR A 71 -2.09 14.00 -20.92
CA THR A 71 -2.86 15.23 -20.78
C THR A 71 -4.18 15.10 -21.53
N ASP A 72 -5.22 15.74 -21.01
CA ASP A 72 -6.50 15.94 -21.68
C ASP A 72 -6.75 17.44 -21.94
N MET A 73 -7.95 17.78 -22.39
CA MET A 73 -8.36 19.18 -22.62
C MET A 73 -8.31 20.05 -21.35
N PHE A 74 -8.27 19.44 -20.16
CA PHE A 74 -8.27 20.11 -18.87
C PHE A 74 -6.89 20.08 -18.18
N GLY A 75 -5.87 19.53 -18.84
CA GLY A 75 -4.51 19.47 -18.33
C GLY A 75 -3.99 18.07 -18.05
N VAL A 76 -3.15 17.92 -17.01
CA VAL A 76 -2.54 16.63 -16.66
C VAL A 76 -3.57 15.67 -16.07
N ILE A 77 -3.61 14.45 -16.59
CA ILE A 77 -4.43 13.38 -16.02
C ILE A 77 -3.70 12.79 -14.81
N TYR A 78 -4.42 12.64 -13.69
CA TYR A 78 -3.89 12.06 -12.46
C TYR A 78 -4.55 10.72 -12.13
N THR A 79 -3.75 9.81 -11.59
CA THR A 79 -4.25 8.64 -10.86
C THR A 79 -4.31 8.97 -9.38
N TYR A 80 -5.33 8.43 -8.69
CA TYR A 80 -5.54 8.65 -7.27
C TYR A 80 -5.46 7.34 -6.51
N ARG A 81 -4.76 7.36 -5.38
CA ARG A 81 -4.70 6.26 -4.42
C ARG A 81 -5.11 6.82 -3.06
N CYS A 82 -5.97 6.09 -2.35
CA CYS A 82 -6.52 6.56 -1.09
C CYS A 82 -6.29 5.55 0.03
N ILE A 83 -5.93 6.05 1.20
CA ILE A 83 -5.78 5.26 2.43
C ILE A 83 -6.70 5.88 3.48
N LEU A 84 -7.64 5.07 3.98
CA LEU A 84 -8.51 5.42 5.10
C LEU A 84 -7.84 5.01 6.41
N THR A 85 -7.83 5.91 7.37
CA THR A 85 -7.22 5.67 8.69
C THR A 85 -7.92 6.48 9.78
N ASN A 86 -7.74 6.08 11.03
CA ASN A 86 -8.06 6.89 12.21
C ASN A 86 -6.82 7.57 12.82
N ASP A 87 -5.68 7.51 12.13
CA ASP A 87 -4.44 8.17 12.56
C ASP A 87 -4.41 9.63 12.07
N TRP A 88 -4.48 10.55 13.04
CA TRP A 88 -4.39 11.99 12.80
C TRP A 88 -3.03 12.59 13.17
N VAL A 89 -2.13 11.76 13.70
CA VAL A 89 -0.83 12.20 14.23
C VAL A 89 0.27 12.04 13.18
N SER A 90 0.31 10.89 12.50
CA SER A 90 1.34 10.59 11.51
C SER A 90 1.22 11.46 10.25
N THR A 91 2.34 11.74 9.60
CA THR A 91 2.34 12.49 8.34
C THR A 91 1.78 11.64 7.18
N GLU A 92 1.29 12.29 6.11
CA GLU A 92 0.83 11.59 4.90
C GLU A 92 1.90 10.67 4.34
N LYS A 93 3.16 11.12 4.38
CA LYS A 93 4.31 10.34 3.91
C LYS A 93 4.51 9.07 4.73
N ASP A 94 4.44 9.18 6.06
CA ASP A 94 4.63 8.03 6.94
C ASP A 94 3.52 7.00 6.76
N ILE A 95 2.27 7.46 6.65
CA ILE A 95 1.10 6.59 6.41
C ILE A 95 1.24 5.83 5.09
N ILE A 96 1.64 6.52 4.02
CA ILE A 96 1.81 5.89 2.69
C ILE A 96 2.99 4.92 2.72
N THR A 97 4.12 5.29 3.33
CA THR A 97 5.30 4.43 3.43
C THR A 97 4.97 3.16 4.21
N PHE A 98 4.38 3.30 5.38
CA PHE A 98 3.95 2.18 6.21
C PHE A 98 2.98 1.24 5.47
N TYR A 99 1.99 1.81 4.76
CA TYR A 99 1.05 1.01 3.99
C TYR A 99 1.73 0.24 2.84
N ASN A 100 2.71 0.85 2.18
CA ASN A 100 3.44 0.23 1.08
C ASN A 100 4.38 -0.90 1.53
N GLU A 101 4.87 -0.86 2.78
CA GLU A 101 5.66 -1.95 3.37
C GLU A 101 4.87 -3.27 3.45
N ARG A 102 3.54 -3.21 3.52
CA ARG A 102 2.67 -4.37 3.38
C ARG A 102 2.90 -5.13 2.06
N GLY A 103 3.08 -4.39 0.96
CA GLY A 103 3.37 -4.99 -0.35
C GLY A 103 4.69 -5.77 -0.39
N ALA A 104 5.67 -5.37 0.41
CA ALA A 104 6.91 -6.13 0.55
C ALA A 104 6.68 -7.50 1.22
N SER A 105 5.76 -7.57 2.18
CA SER A 105 5.38 -8.85 2.82
C SER A 105 4.64 -9.77 1.83
N GLU A 106 3.73 -9.22 1.03
CA GLU A 106 3.03 -9.99 -0.02
C GLU A 106 4.02 -10.57 -1.04
N LYS A 107 4.99 -9.76 -1.51
CA LYS A 107 6.05 -10.23 -2.39
C LYS A 107 6.91 -11.33 -1.76
N ASN A 108 7.12 -11.28 -0.45
CA ASN A 108 7.82 -12.34 0.26
C ASN A 108 7.06 -13.68 0.23
N PHE A 109 5.73 -13.66 0.35
CA PHE A 109 4.91 -14.86 0.20
C PHE A 109 4.91 -15.37 -1.24
N ASP A 110 4.87 -14.49 -2.23
CA ASP A 110 4.97 -14.88 -3.65
C ASP A 110 6.27 -15.62 -3.95
N ILE A 111 7.39 -15.14 -3.43
CA ILE A 111 8.69 -15.80 -3.56
C ILE A 111 8.64 -17.18 -2.87
N GLN A 112 8.09 -17.28 -1.67
CA GLN A 112 7.98 -18.56 -0.97
C GLN A 112 7.08 -19.55 -1.71
N ASN A 113 5.98 -19.08 -2.28
CA ASN A 113 5.10 -19.92 -3.08
C ASN A 113 5.78 -20.42 -4.36
N ASN A 114 6.52 -19.56 -5.05
CA ASN A 114 7.11 -19.88 -6.36
C ASN A 114 8.46 -20.62 -6.23
N ASP A 115 9.35 -20.13 -5.36
CA ASP A 115 10.72 -20.64 -5.27
C ASP A 115 10.83 -21.82 -4.31
N PHE A 116 10.00 -21.84 -3.25
CA PHE A 116 10.01 -22.92 -2.24
C PHE A 116 8.78 -23.84 -2.31
N GLY A 117 7.90 -23.66 -3.28
CA GLY A 117 6.80 -24.57 -3.55
C GLY A 117 5.67 -24.58 -2.51
N TRP A 118 5.47 -23.48 -1.75
CA TRP A 118 4.41 -23.39 -0.74
C TRP A 118 2.99 -23.52 -1.31
N SER A 119 2.81 -23.25 -2.59
CA SER A 119 1.53 -23.43 -3.30
C SER A 119 1.14 -24.91 -3.45
N HIS A 120 2.10 -25.85 -3.29
CA HIS A 120 1.89 -27.28 -3.39
C HIS A 120 2.55 -27.96 -2.21
N LEU A 121 1.76 -28.29 -1.19
CA LEU A 121 2.25 -28.97 0.00
C LEU A 121 2.77 -30.37 -0.36
N LEU A 122 4.02 -30.68 0.03
CA LEU A 122 4.74 -31.89 -0.34
C LEU A 122 4.29 -33.12 0.44
N PHE A 123 3.71 -32.93 1.62
CA PHE A 123 3.38 -34.02 2.53
C PHE A 123 1.87 -34.12 2.77
N SER A 124 1.42 -35.33 3.09
CA SER A 124 0.00 -35.59 3.37
C SER A 124 -0.45 -35.11 4.75
N PHE A 125 0.48 -34.91 5.68
CA PHE A 125 0.17 -34.50 7.05
C PHE A 125 0.55 -33.04 7.29
N MET A 126 -0.29 -32.36 8.09
CA MET A 126 -0.13 -30.93 8.39
C MET A 126 1.17 -30.65 9.15
N ALA A 127 1.55 -31.48 10.11
CA ALA A 127 2.75 -31.28 10.93
C ALA A 127 4.04 -31.25 10.09
N GLU A 128 4.17 -32.14 9.12
CA GLU A 128 5.31 -32.23 8.22
C GLU A 128 5.38 -31.01 7.30
N ASN A 129 4.24 -30.58 6.77
CA ASN A 129 4.15 -29.37 5.97
C ASN A 129 4.51 -28.11 6.79
N MET A 130 4.11 -28.02 8.05
CA MET A 130 4.51 -26.91 8.94
C MET A 130 6.03 -26.86 9.12
N VAL A 131 6.67 -28.00 9.38
CA VAL A 131 8.14 -28.06 9.50
C VAL A 131 8.80 -27.62 8.20
N PHE A 132 8.33 -28.12 7.05
CA PHE A 132 8.83 -27.73 5.75
C PHE A 132 8.72 -26.22 5.52
N MET A 133 7.58 -25.62 5.80
CA MET A 133 7.37 -24.17 5.66
C MET A 133 8.28 -23.38 6.60
N MET A 134 8.46 -23.80 7.84
CA MET A 134 9.37 -23.14 8.78
C MET A 134 10.82 -23.20 8.33
N VAL A 135 11.31 -24.35 7.89
CA VAL A 135 12.69 -24.54 7.43
C VAL A 135 12.95 -23.69 6.19
N THR A 136 12.04 -23.70 5.21
CA THR A 136 12.19 -22.91 3.99
C THR A 136 12.11 -21.41 4.25
N ALA A 137 11.31 -20.95 5.21
CA ALA A 137 11.27 -19.55 5.64
C ALA A 137 12.62 -19.12 6.28
N MET A 138 13.23 -19.99 7.10
CA MET A 138 14.56 -19.73 7.68
C MET A 138 15.64 -19.65 6.60
N LEU A 139 15.64 -20.58 5.65
CA LEU A 139 16.59 -20.58 4.52
C LEU A 139 16.48 -19.30 3.70
N LYS A 140 15.26 -18.84 3.40
CA LYS A 140 15.04 -17.58 2.71
C LYS A 140 15.64 -16.40 3.46
N ASN A 141 15.42 -16.30 4.77
CA ASN A 141 15.97 -15.22 5.57
C ASN A 141 17.52 -15.23 5.55
N GLN A 142 18.14 -16.41 5.55
CA GLN A 142 19.59 -16.53 5.41
C GLN A 142 20.07 -16.09 4.02
N LEU A 143 19.37 -16.43 2.93
CA LEU A 143 19.73 -15.97 1.59
C LEU A 143 19.66 -14.46 1.48
N ILE A 144 18.60 -13.82 1.97
CA ILE A 144 18.46 -12.35 1.99
C ILE A 144 19.61 -11.70 2.79
N PHE A 145 20.06 -12.33 3.88
CA PHE A 145 21.18 -11.83 4.67
C PHE A 145 22.52 -11.91 3.92
N LEU A 146 22.71 -12.96 3.11
CA LEU A 146 23.92 -13.15 2.31
C LEU A 146 23.98 -12.19 1.10
N GLU A 147 22.84 -11.90 0.48
CA GLU A 147 22.75 -10.97 -0.65
C GLU A 147 23.02 -9.50 -0.26
N LYS A 148 22.89 -9.15 1.01
CA LYS A 148 23.13 -7.79 1.52
C LYS A 148 24.58 -7.54 1.96
N LYS A 149 25.46 -8.52 1.83
CA LYS A 149 26.91 -8.40 2.07
C LYS A 149 27.66 -8.18 0.78
#